data_1161358cc7ebe087a773f4ad933e8572
#
_entry.id   1161358cc7ebe087a773f4ad933e8572
#
_cell.length_a   1.000
_cell.length_b   1.000
_cell.length_c   1.000
_cell.angle_alpha   90.00
_cell.angle_beta   90.00
_cell.angle_gamma   90.00
#
_symmetry.space_group_name_H-M   'P 1'
#
loop_
_entity.id
_entity.type
_entity.pdbx_description
1 polymer ?
#
loop_
_entity_poly.entity_id
_entity_poly.type
_entity_poly.pdbx_seq_one_letter_code
_entity_poly.pdbx_strand_id
1 'polypeptide(L)'
;MEFLDTSFLQNDEIKLALDKFYPGNLAINWVPAYSFYIYDLKGQKLGKCDLRIGHNEGLYYGGNIGYTIYEEYRGYHYSAKACKLLFELAKKHDMEYLYITTNPDNHASNKICEYLNGEFLGIFELPEDNDMRINDNETHKCIYKFVL
;
A
#
# COMPACT_ATOMS: atom_id res chain seq x y z
N MET A 1 11.07 14.05 -8.24
CA MET A 1 11.04 13.49 -6.88
C MET A 1 12.33 12.70 -6.63
N GLU A 2 12.95 12.89 -5.50
CA GLU A 2 14.12 12.12 -5.10
C GLU A 2 13.72 11.01 -4.14
N PHE A 3 14.30 9.82 -4.31
CA PHE A 3 14.14 8.73 -3.35
C PHE A 3 14.93 9.04 -2.07
N LEU A 4 14.32 8.73 -0.93
CA LEU A 4 14.90 9.01 0.38
C LEU A 4 15.56 7.77 0.97
N ASP A 5 16.42 7.96 1.97
CA ASP A 5 16.91 6.87 2.80
C ASP A 5 15.72 6.24 3.56
N THR A 6 15.63 4.93 3.54
CA THR A 6 14.53 4.17 4.13
C THR A 6 14.94 3.35 5.35
N SER A 7 16.15 3.54 5.85
CA SER A 7 16.69 2.76 6.98
C SER A 7 15.94 2.98 8.30
N PHE A 8 15.14 4.06 8.40
CA PHE A 8 14.33 4.35 9.58
C PHE A 8 13.03 3.53 9.67
N LEU A 9 12.67 2.78 8.62
CA LEU A 9 11.42 2.04 8.54
C LEU A 9 11.46 0.75 9.37
N GLN A 10 11.47 0.91 10.67
CA GLN A 10 11.40 -0.20 11.61
C GLN A 10 10.73 0.23 12.91
N ASN A 11 10.15 -0.70 13.61
CA ASN A 11 9.61 -0.55 14.95
C ASN A 11 10.13 -1.68 15.85
N ASP A 12 9.47 -1.93 16.99
CA ASP A 12 9.86 -2.97 17.94
C ASP A 12 9.48 -4.39 17.49
N GLU A 13 8.83 -4.56 16.34
CA GLU A 13 8.36 -5.87 15.88
C GLU A 13 8.80 -6.20 14.45
N ILE A 14 8.86 -5.20 13.55
CA ILE A 14 9.14 -5.41 12.13
C ILE A 14 10.12 -4.39 11.58
N LYS A 15 10.71 -4.75 10.44
CA LYS A 15 11.57 -3.89 9.64
C LYS A 15 11.17 -4.00 8.17
N LEU A 16 11.12 -2.86 7.47
CA LEU A 16 10.96 -2.84 6.02
C LEU A 16 12.34 -2.71 5.37
N ALA A 17 12.71 -3.72 4.59
CA ALA A 17 13.97 -3.73 3.86
C ALA A 17 13.71 -3.39 2.39
N LEU A 18 14.38 -2.36 1.89
CA LEU A 18 14.20 -1.92 0.50
C LEU A 18 14.54 -3.05 -0.48
N ASP A 19 13.61 -3.35 -1.38
CA ASP A 19 13.84 -4.22 -2.52
C ASP A 19 14.23 -3.41 -3.74
N LYS A 20 13.38 -2.47 -4.16
CA LYS A 20 13.56 -1.67 -5.37
C LYS A 20 12.99 -0.28 -5.27
N PHE A 21 13.60 0.64 -6.08
CA PHE A 21 12.97 1.88 -6.49
C PHE A 21 12.39 1.73 -7.89
N TYR A 22 11.19 2.25 -8.09
CA TYR A 22 10.59 2.39 -9.41
C TYR A 22 10.49 3.89 -9.72
N PRO A 23 11.22 4.41 -10.71
CA PRO A 23 11.26 5.85 -10.96
C PRO A 23 9.94 6.41 -11.53
N GLY A 24 9.03 5.53 -11.94
CA GLY A 24 7.81 5.92 -12.60
C GLY A 24 8.02 6.23 -14.07
N ASN A 25 6.93 6.57 -14.75
CA ASN A 25 6.95 6.99 -16.15
C ASN A 25 5.74 7.88 -16.40
N LEU A 26 5.97 9.18 -16.49
CA LEU A 26 4.90 10.17 -16.67
C LEU A 26 4.16 10.00 -17.99
N ALA A 27 4.83 9.46 -19.03
CA ALA A 27 4.19 9.23 -20.34
C ALA A 27 3.05 8.22 -20.26
N ILE A 28 3.06 7.32 -19.27
CA ILE A 28 2.01 6.31 -19.05
C ILE A 28 1.34 6.46 -17.68
N ASN A 29 1.44 7.64 -17.07
CA ASN A 29 0.86 7.97 -15.76
C ASN A 29 1.29 7.06 -14.62
N TRP A 30 2.50 6.52 -14.66
CA TRP A 30 3.08 5.76 -13.56
C TRP A 30 3.85 6.70 -12.63
N VAL A 31 3.48 6.70 -11.35
CA VAL A 31 4.18 7.47 -10.33
C VAL A 31 5.38 6.70 -9.79
N PRO A 32 6.35 7.40 -9.16
CA PRO A 32 7.45 6.72 -8.49
C PRO A 32 6.95 5.83 -7.33
N ALA A 33 7.67 4.74 -7.06
CA ALA A 33 7.29 3.80 -6.02
C ALA A 33 8.50 3.17 -5.34
N TYR A 34 8.29 2.78 -4.09
CA TYR A 34 9.22 1.95 -3.31
C TYR A 34 8.61 0.57 -3.14
N SER A 35 9.44 -0.46 -3.22
CA SER A 35 9.07 -1.84 -2.90
C SER A 35 9.94 -2.36 -1.76
N PHE A 36 9.30 -3.01 -0.78
CA PHE A 36 9.97 -3.53 0.42
C PHE A 36 9.62 -4.97 0.67
N TYR A 37 10.56 -5.68 1.30
CA TYR A 37 10.24 -6.89 2.04
C TYR A 37 10.02 -6.56 3.51
N ILE A 38 9.09 -7.28 4.13
CA ILE A 38 8.77 -7.13 5.55
C ILE A 38 9.47 -8.24 6.30
N TYR A 39 10.32 -7.88 7.28
CA TYR A 39 11.01 -8.83 8.15
C TYR A 39 10.62 -8.62 9.60
N ASP A 40 10.61 -9.69 10.39
CA ASP A 40 10.63 -9.54 11.84
C ASP A 40 12.05 -9.21 12.31
N LEU A 41 12.24 -8.97 13.61
CA LEU A 41 13.55 -8.60 14.13
C LEU A 41 14.53 -9.79 14.23
N LYS A 42 14.05 -11.00 13.97
CA LYS A 42 14.87 -12.22 13.91
C LYS A 42 15.35 -12.52 12.49
N GLY A 43 14.93 -11.70 11.51
CA GLY A 43 15.31 -11.87 10.12
C GLY A 43 14.41 -12.81 9.31
N GLN A 44 13.24 -13.19 9.84
CA GLN A 44 12.26 -13.95 9.08
C GLN A 44 11.52 -13.03 8.12
N LYS A 45 11.42 -13.44 6.85
CA LYS A 45 10.66 -12.70 5.85
C LYS A 45 9.18 -12.99 6.01
N LEU A 46 8.42 -11.97 6.36
CA LEU A 46 6.99 -12.08 6.66
C LEU A 46 6.10 -11.79 5.46
N GLY A 47 6.60 -11.03 4.51
CA GLY A 47 5.84 -10.61 3.35
C GLY A 47 6.50 -9.49 2.59
N LYS A 48 5.70 -8.74 1.86
CA LYS A 48 6.16 -7.59 1.07
C LYS A 48 5.12 -6.50 1.07
N CYS A 49 5.56 -5.27 0.79
CA CYS A 49 4.70 -4.12 0.63
C CYS A 49 5.32 -3.10 -0.30
N ASP A 50 4.52 -2.18 -0.77
CA ASP A 50 4.98 -1.08 -1.61
C ASP A 50 4.26 0.23 -1.29
N LEU A 51 4.88 1.34 -1.67
CA LEU A 51 4.31 2.68 -1.56
C LEU A 51 4.52 3.43 -2.86
N ARG A 52 3.42 3.89 -3.44
CA ARG A 52 3.40 4.72 -4.65
C ARG A 52 3.23 6.17 -4.25
N ILE A 53 4.14 7.03 -4.74
CA ILE A 53 4.23 8.44 -4.35
C ILE A 53 3.54 9.31 -5.39
N GLY A 54 2.39 9.84 -5.06
CA GLY A 54 1.61 10.72 -5.94
C GLY A 54 0.14 10.35 -5.99
N HIS A 55 -0.58 11.05 -6.86
CA HIS A 55 -2.01 10.84 -7.06
C HIS A 55 -2.37 10.94 -8.53
N ASN A 56 -3.23 10.04 -8.98
CA ASN A 56 -3.88 10.08 -10.28
C ASN A 56 -5.11 9.17 -10.25
N GLU A 57 -5.85 9.08 -11.35
CA GLU A 57 -7.05 8.23 -11.41
C GLU A 57 -6.72 6.75 -11.17
N GLY A 58 -5.61 6.27 -11.72
CA GLY A 58 -5.18 4.88 -11.52
C GLY A 58 -4.94 4.55 -10.05
N LEU A 59 -4.33 5.46 -9.31
CA LEU A 59 -4.06 5.28 -7.87
C LEU A 59 -5.32 5.42 -7.02
N TYR A 60 -6.31 6.14 -7.47
CA TYR A 60 -7.59 6.20 -6.77
C TYR A 60 -8.22 4.80 -6.66
N TYR A 61 -8.13 4.00 -7.71
CA TYR A 61 -8.64 2.62 -7.75
C TYR A 61 -7.63 1.57 -7.30
N GLY A 62 -6.36 1.77 -7.60
CA GLY A 62 -5.29 0.82 -7.24
C GLY A 62 -4.70 1.03 -5.85
N GLY A 63 -4.84 2.23 -5.31
CA GLY A 63 -4.28 2.60 -4.01
C GLY A 63 -2.81 2.98 -4.06
N ASN A 64 -2.37 3.71 -3.04
CA ASN A 64 -0.96 4.09 -2.87
C ASN A 64 -0.13 2.99 -2.19
N ILE A 65 -0.78 2.12 -1.42
CA ILE A 65 -0.12 1.05 -0.67
C ILE A 65 -0.65 -0.30 -1.11
N GLY A 66 0.26 -1.23 -1.40
CA GLY A 66 -0.02 -2.64 -1.55
C GLY A 66 0.74 -3.44 -0.51
N TYR A 67 0.19 -4.55 -0.05
CA TYR A 67 0.86 -5.45 0.89
C TYR A 67 0.39 -6.89 0.72
N THR A 68 1.29 -7.81 1.04
CA THR A 68 1.01 -9.24 1.13
C THR A 68 1.77 -9.80 2.30
N ILE A 69 1.08 -10.45 3.23
CA ILE A 69 1.70 -11.22 4.32
C ILE A 69 1.59 -12.69 3.95
N TYR A 70 2.70 -13.43 4.04
CA TYR A 70 2.72 -14.85 3.76
C TYR A 70 1.82 -15.60 4.74
N GLU A 71 1.17 -16.65 4.26
CA GLU A 71 0.09 -17.33 4.96
C GLU A 71 0.44 -17.73 6.40
N GLU A 72 1.64 -18.27 6.62
CA GLU A 72 2.09 -18.72 7.94
C GLU A 72 2.27 -17.59 8.97
N TYR A 73 2.31 -16.33 8.52
CA TYR A 73 2.52 -15.17 9.38
C TYR A 73 1.30 -14.27 9.52
N ARG A 74 0.15 -14.72 9.01
CA ARG A 74 -1.11 -13.96 9.12
C ARG A 74 -1.70 -14.03 10.51
N GLY A 75 -2.49 -13.02 10.88
CA GLY A 75 -3.17 -12.96 12.16
C GLY A 75 -2.44 -12.18 13.26
N TYR A 76 -1.31 -11.55 12.94
CA TYR A 76 -0.49 -10.79 13.89
C TYR A 76 -0.47 -9.29 13.63
N HIS A 77 -1.34 -8.80 12.75
CA HIS A 77 -1.41 -7.38 12.34
C HIS A 77 -0.15 -6.83 11.67
N TYR A 78 0.68 -7.68 11.08
CA TYR A 78 1.90 -7.21 10.40
C TYR A 78 1.60 -6.26 9.24
N SER A 79 0.50 -6.47 8.51
CA SER A 79 0.08 -5.54 7.45
C SER A 79 -0.18 -4.14 7.99
N ALA A 80 -0.90 -4.03 9.11
CA ALA A 80 -1.19 -2.75 9.73
C ALA A 80 0.09 -2.06 10.22
N LYS A 81 1.00 -2.82 10.81
CA LYS A 81 2.30 -2.31 11.27
C LYS A 81 3.14 -1.79 10.12
N ALA A 82 3.18 -2.54 9.01
CA ALA A 82 3.87 -2.11 7.79
C ALA A 82 3.23 -0.84 7.22
N CYS A 83 1.91 -0.75 7.14
CA CYS A 83 1.22 0.45 6.67
C CYS A 83 1.58 1.68 7.49
N LYS A 84 1.65 1.57 8.83
CA LYS A 84 2.04 2.69 9.70
C LYS A 84 3.45 3.20 9.38
N LEU A 85 4.38 2.30 9.08
CA LEU A 85 5.73 2.70 8.66
C LEU A 85 5.69 3.37 7.28
N LEU A 86 4.91 2.86 6.35
CA LEU A 86 4.75 3.47 5.03
C LEU A 86 4.09 4.85 5.11
N PHE A 87 3.18 5.07 6.05
CA PHE A 87 2.60 6.40 6.29
C PHE A 87 3.70 7.41 6.67
N GLU A 88 4.68 7.00 7.48
CA GLU A 88 5.80 7.88 7.84
C GLU A 88 6.67 8.23 6.63
N LEU A 89 6.91 7.28 5.74
CA LEU A 89 7.63 7.53 4.49
C LEU A 89 6.83 8.47 3.57
N ALA A 90 5.53 8.27 3.46
CA ALA A 90 4.67 9.14 2.68
C ALA A 90 4.68 10.58 3.19
N LYS A 91 4.66 10.77 4.51
CA LYS A 91 4.79 12.10 5.13
C LYS A 91 6.10 12.77 4.77
N LYS A 92 7.20 12.03 4.71
CA LYS A 92 8.51 12.56 4.31
C LYS A 92 8.55 12.98 2.84
N HIS A 93 7.64 12.49 2.03
CA HIS A 93 7.43 12.93 0.66
C HIS A 93 6.37 14.04 0.54
N ASP A 94 5.99 14.66 1.66
CA ASP A 94 5.01 15.74 1.72
C ASP A 94 3.62 15.34 1.20
N MET A 95 3.29 14.05 1.25
CA MET A 95 1.93 13.60 0.97
C MET A 95 1.01 13.97 2.13
N GLU A 96 -0.13 14.59 1.80
CA GLU A 96 -1.13 15.01 2.80
C GLU A 96 -2.15 13.90 3.07
N TYR A 97 -2.33 13.01 2.11
CA TYR A 97 -3.24 11.87 2.21
C TYR A 97 -2.82 10.77 1.24
N LEU A 98 -3.35 9.58 1.46
CA LEU A 98 -3.19 8.47 0.52
C LEU A 98 -4.43 7.57 0.55
N TYR A 99 -4.51 6.67 -0.43
CA TYR A 99 -5.56 5.69 -0.53
C TYR A 99 -5.02 4.28 -0.33
N ILE A 100 -5.80 3.45 0.37
CA ILE A 100 -5.66 1.99 0.34
C ILE A 100 -6.97 1.46 -0.22
N THR A 101 -6.89 0.60 -1.22
CA THR A 101 -8.06 0.00 -1.85
C THR A 101 -8.03 -1.50 -1.72
N THR A 102 -9.21 -2.09 -1.62
CA THR A 102 -9.37 -3.53 -1.39
C THR A 102 -10.49 -4.07 -2.28
N ASN A 103 -10.47 -5.37 -2.54
CA ASN A 103 -11.63 -6.02 -3.12
C ASN A 103 -12.75 -6.11 -2.06
N PRO A 104 -14.02 -5.91 -2.43
CA PRO A 104 -15.12 -5.92 -1.46
C PRO A 104 -15.22 -7.22 -0.64
N ASP A 105 -14.82 -8.36 -1.22
CA ASP A 105 -14.83 -9.65 -0.55
C ASP A 105 -13.57 -9.97 0.26
N ASN A 106 -12.56 -9.09 0.21
CA ASN A 106 -11.34 -9.26 0.99
C ASN A 106 -11.55 -8.72 2.41
N HIS A 107 -12.20 -9.51 3.26
CA HIS A 107 -12.56 -9.10 4.61
C HIS A 107 -11.35 -8.78 5.49
N ALA A 108 -10.25 -9.52 5.33
CA ALA A 108 -9.03 -9.29 6.09
C ALA A 108 -8.45 -7.89 5.82
N SER A 109 -8.32 -7.51 4.53
CA SER A 109 -7.82 -6.18 4.16
C SER A 109 -8.77 -5.07 4.57
N ASN A 110 -10.08 -5.28 4.46
CA ASN A 110 -11.07 -4.30 4.93
C ASN A 110 -10.95 -4.05 6.43
N LYS A 111 -10.74 -5.11 7.22
CA LYS A 111 -10.51 -4.98 8.66
C LYS A 111 -9.22 -4.22 8.98
N ILE A 112 -8.16 -4.42 8.21
CA ILE A 112 -6.92 -3.67 8.38
C ILE A 112 -7.15 -2.16 8.17
N CYS A 113 -7.88 -1.79 7.11
CA CYS A 113 -8.21 -0.38 6.86
C CYS A 113 -9.06 0.22 7.98
N GLU A 114 -10.03 -0.52 8.52
CA GLU A 114 -10.83 -0.10 9.66
C GLU A 114 -9.97 0.07 10.92
N TYR A 115 -9.09 -0.91 11.19
CA TYR A 115 -8.18 -0.88 12.33
C TYR A 115 -7.24 0.33 12.28
N LEU A 116 -6.82 0.74 11.10
CA LEU A 116 -5.97 1.91 10.88
C LEU A 116 -6.75 3.23 10.86
N ASN A 117 -8.06 3.18 11.09
CA ASN A 117 -8.96 4.36 11.08
C ASN A 117 -9.05 5.04 9.72
N GLY A 118 -9.03 4.28 8.65
CA GLY A 118 -9.25 4.80 7.31
C GLY A 118 -10.68 5.32 7.14
N GLU A 119 -10.83 6.41 6.40
CA GLU A 119 -12.14 6.91 6.00
C GLU A 119 -12.64 6.07 4.83
N PHE A 120 -13.73 5.33 5.05
CA PHE A 120 -14.36 4.54 3.99
C PHE A 120 -15.12 5.47 3.05
N LEU A 121 -14.66 5.58 1.81
CA LEU A 121 -15.30 6.44 0.81
C LEU A 121 -16.45 5.73 0.08
N GLY A 122 -16.45 4.42 0.03
CA GLY A 122 -17.48 3.64 -0.61
C GLY A 122 -16.93 2.49 -1.45
N ILE A 123 -17.85 1.80 -2.13
CA ILE A 123 -17.52 0.74 -3.09
C ILE A 123 -17.76 1.33 -4.48
N PHE A 124 -16.71 1.32 -5.31
CA PHE A 124 -16.76 1.94 -6.64
C PHE A 124 -16.51 0.90 -7.72
N GLU A 125 -17.30 1.00 -8.80
CA GLU A 125 -17.09 0.19 -9.99
C GLU A 125 -15.83 0.66 -10.71
N LEU A 126 -14.97 -0.29 -11.11
CA LEU A 126 -13.79 0.02 -11.90
C LEU A 126 -14.17 0.46 -13.31
N PRO A 127 -13.51 1.49 -13.88
CA PRO A 127 -13.71 1.84 -15.29
C PRO A 127 -13.43 0.65 -16.21
N GLU A 128 -14.11 0.60 -17.36
CA GLU A 128 -13.96 -0.51 -18.31
C GLU A 128 -12.51 -0.67 -18.83
N ASP A 129 -11.76 0.42 -18.93
CA ASP A 129 -10.37 0.45 -19.38
C ASP A 129 -9.36 0.26 -18.25
N ASN A 130 -9.80 0.03 -17.02
CA ASN A 130 -8.91 -0.18 -15.88
C ASN A 130 -8.21 -1.53 -15.98
N ASP A 131 -6.89 -1.56 -15.75
CA ASP A 131 -6.06 -2.75 -15.87
C ASP A 131 -6.51 -3.90 -14.96
N MET A 132 -6.95 -3.61 -13.73
CA MET A 132 -7.44 -4.63 -12.81
C MET A 132 -8.72 -5.29 -13.32
N ARG A 133 -9.58 -4.52 -13.98
CA ARG A 133 -10.80 -5.05 -14.59
C ARG A 133 -10.49 -5.92 -15.79
N ILE A 134 -9.58 -5.48 -16.64
CA ILE A 134 -9.21 -6.20 -17.88
C ILE A 134 -8.39 -7.46 -17.56
N ASN A 135 -7.39 -7.36 -16.71
CA ASN A 135 -6.39 -8.41 -16.49
C ASN A 135 -6.73 -9.34 -15.33
N ASP A 136 -7.38 -8.81 -14.28
CA ASP A 136 -7.60 -9.53 -13.02
C ASP A 136 -9.05 -9.89 -12.76
N ASN A 137 -9.97 -9.57 -13.69
CA ASN A 137 -11.41 -9.80 -13.54
C ASN A 137 -12.03 -9.12 -12.32
N GLU A 138 -11.40 -8.06 -11.83
CA GLU A 138 -11.95 -7.27 -10.74
C GLU A 138 -12.97 -6.28 -11.26
N THR A 139 -14.07 -6.07 -10.54
CA THR A 139 -15.14 -5.17 -10.99
C THR A 139 -15.34 -3.96 -10.07
N HIS A 140 -15.09 -4.13 -8.78
CA HIS A 140 -15.33 -3.11 -7.77
C HIS A 140 -14.17 -3.02 -6.79
N LYS A 141 -13.99 -1.83 -6.18
CA LYS A 141 -13.04 -1.59 -5.11
C LYS A 141 -13.70 -0.85 -3.95
N CYS A 142 -13.36 -1.28 -2.74
CA CYS A 142 -13.54 -0.46 -1.54
C CYS A 142 -12.39 0.53 -1.48
N ILE A 143 -12.68 1.80 -1.31
CA ILE A 143 -11.66 2.85 -1.26
C ILE A 143 -11.66 3.48 0.14
N TYR A 144 -10.48 3.48 0.76
CA TYR A 144 -10.24 4.10 2.07
C TYR A 144 -9.23 5.22 1.92
N LYS A 145 -9.54 6.38 2.51
CA LYS A 145 -8.64 7.53 2.54
C LYS A 145 -7.99 7.66 3.92
N PHE A 146 -6.70 7.91 3.92
CA PHE A 146 -5.92 8.15 5.14
C PHE A 146 -5.31 9.54 5.07
N VAL A 147 -5.69 10.41 5.99
CA VAL A 147 -5.07 11.73 6.13
C VAL A 147 -3.80 11.56 6.95
N LEU A 148 -2.70 12.07 6.43
CA LEU A 148 -1.36 11.88 7.02
C LEU A 148 -0.92 13.03 7.94
#